data_e7db8aa24b4f447e6bab3eb548d6790c
#
_entry.id   e7db8aa24b4f447e6bab3eb548d6790c
#
_cell.length_a   1.000
_cell.length_b   1.000
_cell.length_c   1.000
_cell.angle_alpha   90.00
_cell.angle_beta   90.00
_cell.angle_gamma   90.00
#
_symmetry.space_group_name_H-M   'P 1'
#
loop_
_entity.id
_entity.type
_entity.pdbx_description
1 polymer ?
#
loop_
_entity_poly.entity_id
_entity_poly.type
_entity_poly.pdbx_seq_one_letter_code
_entity_poly.pdbx_strand_id
1 'polypeptide(L)'
;MYHSVVKDADIATRAPDIYSISETYFTSHVDLMAQQNETGQRKVVSLEDSDPYGVSITFDDGYNDTLTIAAPLLLAKNLPFHVFVTPENIISGSPQYLSSDGLIALSKIPGATIGAHGFSHQHLNRLSPKEITDELKSSKEWLENKIGKSVLTMSYPHGAFNSLVEEIASSVGYMFAATSNWDCYKVETQPLRIPRIDIWNLDNKNALQQKLDGKWDWLKKMNKSQNLNTSTK
;
A
#
# COMPACT_ATOMS: atom_id res chain seq x y z
N MET A 1 6.06 1.20 0.06
CA MET A 1 4.70 1.64 0.41
C MET A 1 4.65 3.16 0.35
N TYR A 2 3.78 3.69 -0.48
CA TYR A 2 3.44 5.11 -0.61
C TYR A 2 2.03 5.35 -0.07
N HIS A 3 1.66 6.62 0.12
CA HIS A 3 0.28 7.03 0.40
C HIS A 3 -0.13 8.12 -0.62
N SER A 4 0.29 9.37 -0.43
CA SER A 4 -0.08 10.51 -1.28
C SER A 4 1.11 11.01 -2.10
N VAL A 5 0.87 11.38 -3.36
CA VAL A 5 1.85 12.04 -4.24
C VAL A 5 1.33 13.43 -4.57
N VAL A 6 1.98 14.48 -4.08
CA VAL A 6 1.49 15.85 -4.20
C VAL A 6 2.35 16.67 -5.17
N LYS A 7 1.71 17.60 -5.87
CA LYS A 7 2.45 18.55 -6.72
C LYS A 7 3.42 19.37 -5.86
N ASP A 8 4.60 19.67 -6.40
CA ASP A 8 5.62 20.43 -5.67
C ASP A 8 5.11 21.79 -5.18
N ALA A 9 4.24 22.45 -5.95
CA ALA A 9 3.63 23.71 -5.55
C ALA A 9 2.71 23.59 -4.31
N ASP A 10 2.14 22.42 -4.05
CA ASP A 10 1.18 22.18 -2.97
C ASP A 10 1.85 21.72 -1.67
N ILE A 11 3.10 21.27 -1.73
CA ILE A 11 3.84 20.78 -0.55
C ILE A 11 3.94 21.84 0.55
N ALA A 12 4.19 23.09 0.19
CA ALA A 12 4.35 24.18 1.14
C ALA A 12 3.04 24.58 1.83
N THR A 13 1.89 24.22 1.25
CA THR A 13 0.55 24.59 1.74
C THR A 13 -0.13 23.47 2.52
N ARG A 14 0.34 22.21 2.38
CA ARG A 14 -0.13 21.09 3.18
C ARG A 14 0.52 21.09 4.56
N ALA A 15 -0.27 20.69 5.57
CA ALA A 15 0.29 20.37 6.88
C ALA A 15 1.41 19.34 6.70
N PRO A 16 2.50 19.42 7.49
CA PRO A 16 3.59 18.45 7.41
C PRO A 16 3.06 17.03 7.59
N ASP A 17 3.04 16.28 6.50
CA ASP A 17 2.67 14.87 6.48
C ASP A 17 3.87 14.09 5.95
N ILE A 18 4.38 13.17 6.78
CA ILE A 18 5.55 12.37 6.45
C ILE A 18 5.30 11.38 5.30
N TYR A 19 4.04 11.09 4.99
CA TYR A 19 3.64 10.15 3.94
C TYR A 19 3.23 10.81 2.62
N SER A 20 3.28 12.15 2.54
CA SER A 20 3.01 12.89 1.30
C SER A 20 4.31 13.23 0.58
N ILE A 21 4.67 12.46 -0.45
CA ILE A 21 5.88 12.68 -1.25
C ILE A 21 5.62 13.66 -2.40
N SER A 22 6.63 14.45 -2.78
CA SER A 22 6.53 15.35 -3.93
C SER A 22 6.48 14.61 -5.27
N GLU A 23 5.79 15.17 -6.25
CA GLU A 23 5.76 14.68 -7.63
C GLU A 23 7.17 14.54 -8.21
N THR A 24 8.07 15.51 -7.95
CA THR A 24 9.47 15.45 -8.37
C THR A 24 10.20 14.25 -7.77
N TYR A 25 10.08 14.00 -6.47
CA TYR A 25 10.72 12.83 -5.86
C TYR A 25 10.08 11.53 -6.34
N PHE A 26 8.75 11.47 -6.40
CA PHE A 26 8.07 10.29 -6.91
C PHE A 26 8.46 9.96 -8.35
N THR A 27 8.55 10.97 -9.25
CA THR A 27 9.04 10.79 -10.63
C THR A 27 10.45 10.21 -10.64
N SER A 28 11.35 10.72 -9.79
CA SER A 28 12.70 10.19 -9.69
C SER A 28 12.77 8.74 -9.19
N HIS A 29 11.81 8.33 -8.34
CA HIS A 29 11.64 6.96 -7.89
C HIS A 29 11.15 6.04 -9.02
N VAL A 30 10.15 6.50 -9.78
CA VAL A 30 9.61 5.76 -10.93
C VAL A 30 10.71 5.54 -11.97
N ASP A 31 11.51 6.56 -12.30
CA ASP A 31 12.63 6.45 -13.24
C ASP A 31 13.70 5.46 -12.73
N LEU A 32 14.02 5.47 -11.43
CA LEU A 32 14.96 4.51 -10.85
C LEU A 32 14.43 3.07 -10.97
N MET A 33 13.17 2.84 -10.59
CA MET A 33 12.57 1.52 -10.65
C MET A 33 12.42 1.02 -12.09
N ALA A 34 12.05 1.90 -13.04
CA ALA A 34 12.01 1.57 -14.46
C ALA A 34 13.38 1.17 -14.98
N GLN A 35 14.43 1.93 -14.69
CA GLN A 35 15.81 1.61 -15.07
C GLN A 35 16.26 0.25 -14.51
N GLN A 36 15.98 -0.04 -13.24
CA GLN A 36 16.35 -1.33 -12.63
C GLN A 36 15.57 -2.50 -13.24
N ASN A 37 14.29 -2.28 -13.55
CA ASN A 37 13.45 -3.26 -14.21
C ASN A 37 13.93 -3.58 -15.63
N GLU A 38 14.26 -2.57 -16.43
CA GLU A 38 14.79 -2.72 -17.80
C GLU A 38 16.15 -3.42 -17.84
N THR A 39 17.03 -3.10 -16.90
CA THR A 39 18.37 -3.73 -16.80
C THR A 39 18.35 -5.12 -16.18
N GLY A 40 17.22 -5.56 -15.64
CA GLY A 40 17.09 -6.81 -14.92
C GLY A 40 17.78 -6.83 -13.53
N GLN A 41 18.23 -5.67 -13.05
CA GLN A 41 18.83 -5.53 -11.72
C GLN A 41 17.81 -5.84 -10.62
N ARG A 42 16.55 -5.35 -10.79
CA ARG A 42 15.44 -5.60 -9.88
C ARG A 42 14.12 -5.44 -10.66
N LYS A 43 13.34 -6.51 -10.70
CA LYS A 43 12.04 -6.48 -11.38
C LYS A 43 11.01 -5.72 -10.56
N VAL A 44 10.15 -4.96 -11.24
CA VAL A 44 8.92 -4.45 -10.63
C VAL A 44 7.81 -5.45 -10.95
N VAL A 45 7.22 -6.02 -9.90
CA VAL A 45 6.29 -7.15 -9.97
C VAL A 45 4.99 -6.84 -9.22
N SER A 46 3.95 -7.61 -9.52
CA SER A 46 2.74 -7.61 -8.70
C SER A 46 3.03 -8.17 -7.30
N LEU A 47 2.23 -7.79 -6.32
CA LEU A 47 2.35 -8.31 -4.95
C LEU A 47 2.09 -9.82 -4.92
N GLU A 48 1.22 -10.31 -5.81
CA GLU A 48 0.86 -11.73 -5.93
C GLU A 48 1.97 -12.58 -6.55
N ASP A 49 2.91 -11.99 -7.26
CA ASP A 49 3.99 -12.73 -7.94
C ASP A 49 4.99 -13.35 -6.95
N SER A 50 5.01 -12.86 -5.71
CA SER A 50 5.83 -13.42 -4.61
C SER A 50 7.31 -13.59 -4.98
N ASP A 51 7.85 -12.69 -5.80
CA ASP A 51 9.27 -12.69 -6.20
C ASP A 51 10.13 -12.08 -5.08
N PRO A 52 11.02 -12.85 -4.44
CA PRO A 52 11.86 -12.36 -3.34
C PRO A 52 12.92 -11.34 -3.77
N TYR A 53 13.15 -11.20 -5.06
CA TYR A 53 14.09 -10.23 -5.64
C TYR A 53 13.38 -9.06 -6.32
N GLY A 54 12.05 -9.12 -6.39
CA GLY A 54 11.21 -8.09 -6.99
C GLY A 54 10.91 -6.92 -6.04
N VAL A 55 10.36 -5.86 -6.61
CA VAL A 55 9.77 -4.72 -5.89
C VAL A 55 8.33 -4.58 -6.30
N SER A 56 7.42 -4.58 -5.32
CA SER A 56 6.02 -4.24 -5.56
C SER A 56 5.75 -2.80 -5.10
N ILE A 57 5.14 -2.01 -5.98
CA ILE A 57 4.77 -0.62 -5.71
C ILE A 57 3.37 -0.62 -5.12
N THR A 58 3.19 -0.07 -3.92
CA THR A 58 1.90 -0.05 -3.23
C THR A 58 1.55 1.35 -2.73
N PHE A 59 0.26 1.68 -2.79
CA PHE A 59 -0.32 2.91 -2.24
C PHE A 59 -1.42 2.55 -1.26
N ASP A 60 -1.48 3.20 -0.11
CA ASP A 60 -2.53 2.99 0.88
C ASP A 60 -3.56 4.14 0.87
N ASP A 61 -4.71 3.96 1.52
CA ASP A 61 -5.81 4.90 1.78
C ASP A 61 -6.70 5.28 0.58
N GLY A 62 -6.25 5.10 -0.66
CA GLY A 62 -7.03 5.47 -1.85
C GLY A 62 -7.08 6.98 -2.11
N TYR A 63 -5.96 7.69 -1.96
CA TYR A 63 -5.84 9.10 -2.32
C TYR A 63 -6.12 9.35 -3.80
N ASN A 64 -6.74 10.47 -4.12
CA ASN A 64 -7.08 10.85 -5.50
C ASN A 64 -5.83 11.15 -6.36
N ASP A 65 -4.75 11.60 -5.74
CA ASP A 65 -3.47 11.84 -6.41
C ASP A 65 -2.81 10.56 -6.94
N THR A 66 -3.15 9.40 -6.39
CA THR A 66 -2.76 8.11 -6.99
C THR A 66 -3.30 7.97 -8.41
N LEU A 67 -4.55 8.38 -8.68
CA LEU A 67 -5.12 8.36 -10.03
C LEU A 67 -4.57 9.49 -10.90
N THR A 68 -4.44 10.70 -10.36
CA THR A 68 -4.18 11.90 -11.16
C THR A 68 -2.71 12.20 -11.39
N ILE A 69 -1.82 11.68 -10.54
CA ILE A 69 -0.37 11.91 -10.61
C ILE A 69 0.39 10.58 -10.72
N ALA A 70 0.23 9.66 -9.76
CA ALA A 70 1.07 8.48 -9.70
C ALA A 70 0.80 7.49 -10.86
N ALA A 71 -0.45 7.17 -11.13
CA ALA A 71 -0.82 6.18 -12.13
C ALA A 71 -0.37 6.55 -13.57
N PRO A 72 -0.49 7.81 -14.04
CA PRO A 72 0.05 8.21 -15.34
C PRO A 72 1.57 7.99 -15.47
N LEU A 73 2.35 8.29 -14.41
CA LEU A 73 3.79 8.10 -14.40
C LEU A 73 4.19 6.62 -14.45
N LEU A 74 3.50 5.78 -13.68
CA LEU A 74 3.72 4.33 -13.64
C LEU A 74 3.31 3.67 -14.96
N LEU A 75 2.15 4.06 -15.51
CA LEU A 75 1.66 3.56 -16.80
C LEU A 75 2.63 3.88 -17.93
N ALA A 76 3.19 5.09 -17.98
CA ALA A 76 4.16 5.50 -18.98
C ALA A 76 5.44 4.64 -18.99
N LYS A 77 5.74 3.97 -17.86
CA LYS A 77 6.89 3.06 -17.71
C LYS A 77 6.47 1.58 -17.70
N ASN A 78 5.20 1.27 -17.90
CA ASN A 78 4.64 -0.09 -17.81
C ASN A 78 4.95 -0.78 -16.46
N LEU A 79 4.96 -0.04 -15.37
CA LEU A 79 5.20 -0.57 -14.02
C LEU A 79 3.88 -0.93 -13.35
N PRO A 80 3.72 -2.20 -12.87
CA PRO A 80 2.54 -2.59 -12.11
C PRO A 80 2.56 -1.97 -10.70
N PHE A 81 1.37 -1.75 -10.14
CA PHE A 81 1.20 -1.19 -8.81
C PHE A 81 -0.12 -1.59 -8.16
N HIS A 82 -0.16 -1.57 -6.83
CA HIS A 82 -1.35 -1.84 -6.03
C HIS A 82 -1.85 -0.57 -5.35
N VAL A 83 -3.17 -0.44 -5.24
CA VAL A 83 -3.81 0.62 -4.47
C VAL A 83 -4.77 0.00 -3.48
N PHE A 84 -4.46 0.09 -2.20
CA PHE A 84 -5.29 -0.38 -1.10
C PHE A 84 -6.25 0.72 -0.69
N VAL A 85 -7.53 0.47 -0.86
CA VAL A 85 -8.60 1.47 -0.78
C VAL A 85 -9.46 1.25 0.45
N THR A 86 -9.74 2.35 1.17
CA THR A 86 -10.72 2.40 2.25
C THR A 86 -12.05 2.92 1.70
N PRO A 87 -13.12 2.10 1.65
CA PRO A 87 -14.41 2.51 1.10
C PRO A 87 -14.99 3.76 1.75
N GLU A 88 -14.89 3.91 3.07
CA GLU A 88 -15.43 5.07 3.79
C GLU A 88 -14.81 6.39 3.33
N ASN A 89 -13.52 6.40 2.96
CA ASN A 89 -12.85 7.57 2.39
C ASN A 89 -13.52 8.02 1.09
N ILE A 90 -13.91 7.07 0.21
CA ILE A 90 -14.63 7.37 -1.03
C ILE A 90 -16.07 7.84 -0.74
N ILE A 91 -16.75 7.16 0.17
CA ILE A 91 -18.14 7.46 0.56
C ILE A 91 -18.22 8.86 1.20
N SER A 92 -17.19 9.31 1.90
CA SER A 92 -17.14 10.63 2.50
C SER A 92 -17.26 11.77 1.49
N GLY A 93 -16.95 11.53 0.22
CA GLY A 93 -16.95 12.53 -0.85
C GLY A 93 -15.85 13.58 -0.71
N SER A 94 -14.87 13.36 0.17
CA SER A 94 -13.72 14.27 0.32
C SER A 94 -12.89 14.29 -0.97
N PRO A 95 -12.55 15.45 -1.54
CA PRO A 95 -11.75 15.57 -2.75
C PRO A 95 -10.32 15.06 -2.62
N GLN A 96 -9.89 14.80 -1.39
CA GLN A 96 -8.57 14.21 -1.09
C GLN A 96 -8.49 12.74 -1.54
N TYR A 97 -9.61 12.03 -1.51
CA TYR A 97 -9.69 10.61 -1.86
C TYR A 97 -10.34 10.40 -3.23
N LEU A 98 -10.19 9.21 -3.78
CA LEU A 98 -10.85 8.80 -5.00
C LEU A 98 -12.37 8.99 -4.89
N SER A 99 -13.00 9.44 -5.97
CA SER A 99 -14.45 9.27 -6.13
C SER A 99 -14.77 7.83 -6.58
N SER A 100 -16.05 7.44 -6.52
CA SER A 100 -16.47 6.14 -7.08
C SER A 100 -16.08 5.99 -8.56
N ASP A 101 -16.25 7.06 -9.36
CA ASP A 101 -15.85 7.06 -10.78
C ASP A 101 -14.32 7.00 -10.92
N GLY A 102 -13.57 7.69 -10.04
CA GLY A 102 -12.11 7.63 -9.98
C GLY A 102 -11.59 6.22 -9.66
N LEU A 103 -12.22 5.52 -8.71
CA LEU A 103 -11.91 4.12 -8.41
C LEU A 103 -12.12 3.20 -9.63
N ILE A 104 -13.28 3.37 -10.30
CA ILE A 104 -13.59 2.59 -11.52
C ILE A 104 -12.57 2.91 -12.63
N ALA A 105 -12.20 4.18 -12.82
CA ALA A 105 -11.20 4.57 -13.79
C ALA A 105 -9.83 3.96 -13.46
N LEU A 106 -9.38 4.05 -12.19
CA LEU A 106 -8.12 3.49 -11.73
C LEU A 106 -8.07 1.97 -11.95
N SER A 107 -9.15 1.25 -11.66
CA SER A 107 -9.23 -0.22 -11.82
C SER A 107 -9.11 -0.71 -13.27
N LYS A 108 -9.24 0.19 -14.25
CA LYS A 108 -9.10 -0.09 -15.69
C LYS A 108 -7.71 0.25 -16.24
N ILE A 109 -6.86 0.90 -15.45
CA ILE A 109 -5.49 1.23 -15.88
C ILE A 109 -4.68 -0.08 -15.95
N PRO A 110 -3.98 -0.35 -17.06
CA PRO A 110 -3.10 -1.50 -17.18
C PRO A 110 -2.03 -1.49 -16.09
N GLY A 111 -1.87 -2.62 -15.40
CA GLY A 111 -0.91 -2.76 -14.30
C GLY A 111 -1.43 -2.29 -12.93
N ALA A 112 -2.58 -1.62 -12.85
CA ALA A 112 -3.19 -1.26 -11.58
C ALA A 112 -4.00 -2.41 -10.98
N THR A 113 -3.72 -2.75 -9.73
CA THR A 113 -4.51 -3.71 -8.94
C THR A 113 -5.15 -2.98 -7.76
N ILE A 114 -6.46 -3.15 -7.58
CA ILE A 114 -7.18 -2.61 -6.42
C ILE A 114 -7.21 -3.66 -5.33
N GLY A 115 -6.78 -3.28 -4.14
CA GLY A 115 -6.87 -4.05 -2.91
C GLY A 115 -7.69 -3.31 -1.85
N ALA A 116 -7.99 -3.99 -0.74
CA ALA A 116 -8.76 -3.44 0.36
C ALA A 116 -7.86 -2.88 1.48
N HIS A 117 -8.35 -1.86 2.20
CA HIS A 117 -7.67 -1.29 3.36
C HIS A 117 -8.63 -1.10 4.56
N GLY A 118 -9.33 -2.19 4.95
CA GLY A 118 -10.48 -2.11 5.85
C GLY A 118 -11.65 -1.37 5.20
N PHE A 119 -12.80 -1.31 5.86
CA PHE A 119 -13.94 -0.52 5.40
C PHE A 119 -13.83 0.93 5.88
N SER A 120 -13.50 1.12 7.17
CA SER A 120 -13.47 2.40 7.88
C SER A 120 -12.09 2.75 8.47
N HIS A 121 -11.01 2.09 8.02
CA HIS A 121 -9.64 2.34 8.44
C HIS A 121 -9.38 2.19 9.95
N GLN A 122 -10.02 1.21 10.60
CA GLN A 122 -9.85 0.98 12.05
C GLN A 122 -8.64 0.06 12.36
N HIS A 123 -8.14 0.16 13.59
CA HIS A 123 -7.14 -0.78 14.12
C HIS A 123 -7.77 -2.17 14.31
N LEU A 124 -7.66 -3.05 13.33
CA LEU A 124 -8.33 -4.35 13.29
C LEU A 124 -8.04 -5.23 14.51
N ASN A 125 -6.82 -5.17 15.05
CA ASN A 125 -6.41 -5.95 16.22
C ASN A 125 -7.05 -5.50 17.57
N ARG A 126 -7.85 -4.42 17.55
CA ARG A 126 -8.59 -3.90 18.72
C ARG A 126 -10.09 -4.18 18.64
N LEU A 127 -10.55 -4.75 17.53
CA LEU A 127 -11.95 -5.04 17.28
C LEU A 127 -12.32 -6.46 17.74
N SER A 128 -13.61 -6.68 18.01
CA SER A 128 -14.13 -8.02 18.24
C SER A 128 -14.12 -8.86 16.95
N PRO A 129 -14.16 -10.20 17.04
CA PRO A 129 -14.16 -11.06 15.83
C PRO A 129 -15.26 -10.71 14.83
N LYS A 130 -16.45 -10.32 15.33
CA LYS A 130 -17.56 -9.89 14.46
C LYS A 130 -17.24 -8.59 13.74
N GLU A 131 -16.73 -7.58 14.45
CA GLU A 131 -16.36 -6.29 13.85
C GLU A 131 -15.23 -6.45 12.83
N ILE A 132 -14.21 -7.30 13.10
CA ILE A 132 -13.16 -7.62 12.12
C ILE A 132 -13.77 -8.21 10.86
N THR A 133 -14.69 -9.17 11.03
CA THR A 133 -15.38 -9.80 9.88
C THR A 133 -16.19 -8.78 9.09
N ASP A 134 -16.95 -7.92 9.76
CA ASP A 134 -17.74 -6.88 9.14
C ASP A 134 -16.85 -5.88 8.35
N GLU A 135 -15.75 -5.41 8.94
CA GLU A 135 -14.77 -4.51 8.32
C GLU A 135 -14.17 -5.12 7.05
N LEU A 136 -13.66 -6.34 7.14
CA LEU A 136 -12.96 -6.99 6.04
C LEU A 136 -13.92 -7.42 4.92
N LYS A 137 -15.06 -8.01 5.29
CA LYS A 137 -16.06 -8.49 4.32
C LYS A 137 -16.74 -7.33 3.60
N SER A 138 -17.20 -6.31 4.35
CA SER A 138 -17.86 -5.15 3.75
C SER A 138 -16.93 -4.38 2.81
N SER A 139 -15.65 -4.23 3.18
CA SER A 139 -14.64 -3.62 2.31
C SER A 139 -14.51 -4.37 0.99
N LYS A 140 -14.29 -5.70 1.07
CA LYS A 140 -14.15 -6.56 -0.09
C LYS A 140 -15.37 -6.48 -1.01
N GLU A 141 -16.57 -6.73 -0.48
CA GLU A 141 -17.82 -6.74 -1.23
C GLU A 141 -18.12 -5.38 -1.87
N TRP A 142 -17.88 -4.28 -1.15
CA TRP A 142 -18.11 -2.94 -1.68
C TRP A 142 -17.20 -2.65 -2.87
N LEU A 143 -15.90 -2.96 -2.74
CA LEU A 143 -14.92 -2.75 -3.81
C LEU A 143 -15.25 -3.62 -5.04
N GLU A 144 -15.51 -4.93 -4.84
CA GLU A 144 -15.86 -5.86 -5.91
C GLU A 144 -17.12 -5.42 -6.67
N ASN A 145 -18.13 -4.96 -5.95
CA ASN A 145 -19.37 -4.42 -6.55
C ASN A 145 -19.11 -3.15 -7.38
N LYS A 146 -18.16 -2.30 -6.97
CA LYS A 146 -17.83 -1.07 -7.69
C LYS A 146 -17.01 -1.32 -8.96
N ILE A 147 -16.00 -2.20 -8.87
CA ILE A 147 -15.04 -2.40 -9.97
C ILE A 147 -15.38 -3.58 -10.87
N GLY A 148 -16.29 -4.48 -10.44
CA GLY A 148 -16.67 -5.68 -11.19
C GLY A 148 -15.58 -6.74 -11.31
N LYS A 149 -14.59 -6.73 -10.38
CA LYS A 149 -13.45 -7.67 -10.34
C LYS A 149 -13.27 -8.17 -8.92
N SER A 150 -12.71 -9.39 -8.77
CA SER A 150 -12.35 -9.92 -7.45
C SER A 150 -11.24 -9.09 -6.80
N VAL A 151 -11.35 -8.87 -5.49
CA VAL A 151 -10.36 -8.20 -4.64
C VAL A 151 -9.72 -9.25 -3.74
N LEU A 152 -8.52 -9.70 -4.10
CA LEU A 152 -7.81 -10.80 -3.41
C LEU A 152 -6.71 -10.30 -2.48
N THR A 153 -6.35 -9.03 -2.58
CA THR A 153 -5.28 -8.41 -1.80
C THR A 153 -5.82 -7.39 -0.81
N MET A 154 -5.13 -7.24 0.32
CA MET A 154 -5.42 -6.18 1.28
C MET A 154 -4.14 -5.62 1.90
N SER A 155 -4.27 -4.48 2.56
CA SER A 155 -3.28 -3.95 3.51
C SER A 155 -3.98 -3.76 4.86
N TYR A 156 -3.30 -4.09 5.95
CA TYR A 156 -3.85 -3.87 7.30
C TYR A 156 -3.77 -2.39 7.67
N PRO A 157 -4.91 -1.72 7.97
CA PRO A 157 -4.90 -0.34 8.43
C PRO A 157 -3.96 -0.16 9.63
N HIS A 158 -3.12 0.86 9.60
CA HIS A 158 -2.09 1.12 10.62
C HIS A 158 -1.09 -0.02 10.83
N GLY A 159 -1.04 -1.03 9.96
CA GLY A 159 -0.30 -2.28 10.22
C GLY A 159 -0.85 -3.08 11.41
N ALA A 160 -2.07 -2.81 11.85
CA ALA A 160 -2.67 -3.36 13.06
C ALA A 160 -3.32 -4.72 12.79
N PHE A 161 -2.57 -5.80 13.01
CA PHE A 161 -3.05 -7.18 12.85
C PHE A 161 -2.55 -8.09 13.97
N ASN A 162 -3.18 -9.25 14.09
CA ASN A 162 -2.77 -10.38 14.92
C ASN A 162 -3.27 -11.69 14.25
N SER A 163 -3.01 -12.84 14.85
CA SER A 163 -3.39 -14.14 14.28
C SER A 163 -4.90 -14.28 14.02
N LEU A 164 -5.74 -13.69 14.87
CA LEU A 164 -7.20 -13.69 14.69
C LEU A 164 -7.61 -12.87 13.44
N VAL A 165 -7.01 -11.69 13.26
CA VAL A 165 -7.27 -10.85 12.07
C VAL A 165 -6.86 -11.57 10.80
N GLU A 166 -5.72 -12.27 10.80
CA GLU A 166 -5.25 -13.05 9.65
C GLU A 166 -6.18 -14.23 9.32
N GLU A 167 -6.61 -14.97 10.36
CA GLU A 167 -7.57 -16.07 10.19
C GLU A 167 -8.88 -15.59 9.56
N ILE A 168 -9.40 -14.46 10.06
CA ILE A 168 -10.62 -13.87 9.52
C ILE A 168 -10.38 -13.35 8.09
N ALA A 169 -9.25 -12.68 7.81
CA ALA A 169 -8.91 -12.22 6.47
C ALA A 169 -8.86 -13.38 5.47
N SER A 170 -8.23 -14.50 5.84
CA SER A 170 -8.24 -15.73 5.05
C SER A 170 -9.65 -16.26 4.83
N SER A 171 -10.49 -16.32 5.88
CA SER A 171 -11.86 -16.83 5.78
C SER A 171 -12.77 -15.95 4.93
N VAL A 172 -12.53 -14.65 4.87
CA VAL A 172 -13.23 -13.69 3.97
C VAL A 172 -12.76 -13.85 2.51
N GLY A 173 -11.64 -14.52 2.28
CA GLY A 173 -11.12 -14.83 0.95
C GLY A 173 -10.05 -13.85 0.45
N TYR A 174 -9.35 -13.15 1.33
CA TYR A 174 -8.11 -12.49 0.97
C TYR A 174 -6.98 -13.54 0.87
N MET A 175 -6.20 -13.45 -0.18
CA MET A 175 -5.08 -14.37 -0.44
C MET A 175 -3.74 -13.77 -0.04
N PHE A 176 -3.62 -12.45 -0.13
CA PHE A 176 -2.40 -11.71 0.17
C PHE A 176 -2.71 -10.49 1.04
N ALA A 177 -1.88 -10.24 2.05
CA ALA A 177 -2.03 -9.06 2.89
C ALA A 177 -0.67 -8.41 3.18
N ALA A 178 -0.62 -7.11 2.91
CA ALA A 178 0.54 -6.27 3.17
C ALA A 178 0.49 -5.69 4.59
N THR A 179 1.63 -5.69 5.27
CA THR A 179 1.81 -5.12 6.61
C THR A 179 2.61 -3.82 6.53
N SER A 180 2.73 -3.12 7.66
CA SER A 180 3.68 -2.01 7.85
C SER A 180 4.96 -2.46 8.57
N ASN A 181 5.21 -3.76 8.66
CA ASN A 181 6.46 -4.26 9.21
C ASN A 181 7.59 -3.98 8.24
N TRP A 182 8.60 -3.23 8.69
CA TRP A 182 9.78 -2.96 7.88
C TRP A 182 10.60 -4.23 7.70
N ASP A 183 10.53 -4.84 6.54
CA ASP A 183 11.38 -5.95 6.11
C ASP A 183 11.30 -6.13 4.59
N CYS A 184 12.17 -6.99 4.06
CA CYS A 184 12.08 -7.47 2.68
C CYS A 184 11.24 -8.76 2.62
N TYR A 185 10.58 -8.99 1.50
CA TYR A 185 9.93 -10.25 1.19
C TYR A 185 11.00 -11.38 1.14
N LYS A 186 10.64 -12.55 1.64
CA LYS A 186 11.47 -13.76 1.63
C LYS A 186 10.63 -14.94 1.16
N VAL A 187 11.27 -16.00 0.69
CA VAL A 187 10.57 -17.20 0.20
C VAL A 187 9.64 -17.79 1.27
N GLU A 188 10.02 -17.71 2.55
CA GLU A 188 9.23 -18.18 3.68
C GLU A 188 8.19 -17.18 4.19
N THR A 189 8.08 -15.99 3.57
CA THR A 189 7.08 -14.97 3.96
C THR A 189 5.67 -15.51 3.74
N GLN A 190 4.86 -15.46 4.79
CA GLN A 190 3.46 -15.87 4.70
C GLN A 190 2.67 -14.87 3.84
N PRO A 191 1.79 -15.33 2.93
CA PRO A 191 1.06 -14.44 2.01
C PRO A 191 0.24 -13.36 2.71
N LEU A 192 -0.25 -13.61 3.93
CA LEU A 192 -1.00 -12.64 4.74
C LEU A 192 -0.11 -11.79 5.66
N ARG A 193 1.22 -11.82 5.48
CA ARG A 193 2.21 -11.06 6.30
C ARG A 193 3.30 -10.42 5.45
N ILE A 194 2.97 -9.91 4.28
CA ILE A 194 3.95 -9.33 3.36
C ILE A 194 4.51 -8.04 3.96
N PRO A 195 5.81 -7.98 4.28
CA PRO A 195 6.44 -6.79 4.84
C PRO A 195 6.59 -5.72 3.76
N ARG A 196 6.70 -4.46 4.17
CA ARG A 196 6.87 -3.35 3.26
C ARG A 196 7.91 -2.36 3.79
N ILE A 197 8.45 -1.57 2.87
CA ILE A 197 9.36 -0.46 3.15
C ILE A 197 8.58 0.84 3.00
N ASP A 198 8.51 1.64 4.06
CA ASP A 198 7.86 2.95 4.04
C ASP A 198 8.65 3.95 3.19
N ILE A 199 7.93 4.75 2.42
CA ILE A 199 8.46 5.91 1.71
C ILE A 199 7.95 7.17 2.40
N TRP A 200 8.86 8.05 2.74
CA TRP A 200 8.59 9.30 3.44
C TRP A 200 8.78 10.52 2.53
N ASN A 201 8.25 11.65 2.95
CA ASN A 201 8.22 12.90 2.17
C ASN A 201 9.61 13.45 1.78
N LEU A 202 10.67 13.10 2.52
CA LEU A 202 12.05 13.50 2.24
C LEU A 202 12.87 12.45 1.49
N ASP A 203 12.27 11.34 1.13
CA ASP A 203 12.96 10.29 0.39
C ASP A 203 13.17 10.73 -1.07
N ASN A 204 14.37 11.14 -1.36
CA ASN A 204 14.82 11.36 -2.74
C ASN A 204 15.27 10.04 -3.39
N LYS A 205 15.67 10.09 -4.68
CA LYS A 205 16.16 8.92 -5.42
C LYS A 205 17.25 8.12 -4.69
N ASN A 206 18.18 8.81 -4.02
CA ASN A 206 19.27 8.15 -3.31
C ASN A 206 18.78 7.44 -2.04
N ALA A 207 17.84 8.03 -1.31
CA ALA A 207 17.21 7.40 -0.15
C ALA A 207 16.44 6.14 -0.56
N LEU A 208 15.66 6.19 -1.65
CA LEU A 208 15.01 5.00 -2.19
C LEU A 208 16.03 3.91 -2.55
N GLN A 209 17.10 4.25 -3.28
CA GLN A 209 18.14 3.27 -3.63
C GLN A 209 18.73 2.61 -2.38
N GLN A 210 19.06 3.41 -1.34
CA GLN A 210 19.59 2.89 -0.08
C GLN A 210 18.61 1.97 0.65
N LYS A 211 17.32 2.30 0.65
CA LYS A 211 16.25 1.47 1.22
C LYS A 211 16.14 0.15 0.48
N LEU A 212 16.11 0.18 -0.85
CA LEU A 212 16.07 -1.02 -1.69
C LEU A 212 17.33 -1.90 -1.54
N ASP A 213 18.49 -1.31 -1.22
CA ASP A 213 19.75 -2.02 -0.97
C ASP A 213 19.88 -2.51 0.49
N GLY A 214 18.84 -2.36 1.31
CA GLY A 214 18.83 -2.82 2.70
C GLY A 214 19.65 -1.97 3.67
N LYS A 215 20.20 -0.81 3.24
CA LYS A 215 21.02 0.06 4.12
C LYS A 215 20.22 0.65 5.29
N TRP A 216 18.88 0.59 5.23
CA TRP A 216 17.97 1.06 6.28
C TRP A 216 17.38 -0.09 7.09
N ASP A 217 17.86 -1.31 6.94
CA ASP A 217 17.35 -2.51 7.61
C ASP A 217 17.48 -2.51 9.14
N TRP A 218 18.28 -1.59 9.69
CA TRP A 218 18.33 -1.33 11.12
C TRP A 218 16.97 -0.89 11.71
N LEU A 219 16.07 -0.32 10.88
CA LEU A 219 14.71 0.03 11.28
C LEU A 219 13.86 -1.19 11.67
N LYS A 220 14.18 -2.40 11.17
CA LYS A 220 13.54 -3.66 11.58
C LYS A 220 13.57 -3.87 13.10
N LYS A 221 14.63 -3.38 13.76
CA LYS A 221 14.82 -3.54 15.21
C LYS A 221 13.92 -2.59 16.00
N MET A 222 13.59 -1.43 15.47
CA MET A 222 12.74 -0.44 16.14
C MET A 222 11.28 -0.89 16.16
N ASN A 223 10.77 -1.48 15.09
CA ASN A 223 9.39 -1.97 15.02
C ASN A 223 9.14 -3.17 15.95
N LYS A 224 10.15 -4.03 16.20
CA LYS A 224 10.03 -5.14 17.14
C LYS A 224 9.86 -4.68 18.59
N SER A 225 10.47 -3.56 19.00
CA SER A 225 10.34 -3.02 20.36
C SER A 225 8.98 -2.36 20.63
N GLN A 226 8.30 -1.83 19.62
CA GLN A 226 6.97 -1.27 19.75
C GLN A 226 5.88 -2.36 19.89
N ASN A 227 6.00 -3.48 19.18
CA ASN A 227 5.07 -4.61 19.29
C ASN A 227 5.18 -5.40 20.60
N LEU A 228 6.35 -5.37 21.27
CA LEU A 228 6.53 -6.01 22.59
C LEU A 228 5.89 -5.22 23.73
N ASN A 229 5.79 -3.90 23.61
CA ASN A 229 5.21 -3.02 24.63
C ASN A 229 3.66 -2.95 24.59
N THR A 230 3.02 -3.48 23.55
CA THR A 230 1.54 -3.54 23.44
C THR A 230 0.96 -4.87 23.92
N SER A 231 1.81 -5.86 24.26
CA SER A 231 1.38 -7.19 24.76
C SER A 231 1.32 -7.30 26.28
N THR A 232 1.60 -6.21 27.01
CA THR A 232 1.57 -6.18 28.48
C THR A 232 0.83 -4.93 28.98
N LYS A 233 -0.50 -4.89 28.78
CA LYS A 233 -1.44 -4.15 29.65
C LYS A 233 -2.84 -4.71 29.46
#